data_4e71da1b6d77ab1692373f951659ea6f
#
_entry.id   4e71da1b6d77ab1692373f951659ea6f
#
_cell.length_a   1.000
_cell.length_b   1.000
_cell.length_c   1.000
_cell.angle_alpha   90.00
_cell.angle_beta   90.00
_cell.angle_gamma   90.00
#
_symmetry.space_group_name_H-M   'P 1'
#
loop_
_entity.id
_entity.type
_entity.pdbx_description
1 polymer ?
#
loop_
_entity_poly.entity_id
_entity_poly.type
_entity_poly.pdbx_seq_one_letter_code
_entity_poly.pdbx_strand_id
1 'polypeptide(L)'
;MRKLLLLLSIIYASLVNAQQANFAKYLSHKSAKLFIPTQTISLNKTATLSKTNNDLSVAAKQYLLDNTKELQVGNCNLKLTNSYQSLVGMHYQFIQTYNGSEVYLSNIKISVNNQAEVINIINDLADLRNKNLPTNTLPNNQFWTFDGTDLLPSKKSVFGNKEQVFTLENELIYENIKSLSKGKTDTNVLVKIFNPDPLTTARSEYVSPYLNYNKVDTPALNNERKDLLLGLKIDDEGNYLAENKYVIIKDIFAPNVEPFATKYKDSLIVTRNTDIFKQEMVLYHIKHFQEYIQRLGFTNIQNQLWIDALGDYDDESQFEFSGQEPYILFGIGGIPDAEDADVIIHEYGHATAFYIAPNTIESEERIGIDEGNSDILAVIYSKKLSDYNWRKVFNWDGNQTWNGRTTLNTKNYVDDYVLNRYSLSSIWSAAVTDFAEQIGLDTTVTLLLTAMASMQSNMKIPEFAQLFIQADSLLYKKYHYSAIKNSFFNRKLIPSVSIDEVFDGSLIKLVNTQGFAASNEPLIIQVPSTEKYQVIVYNLQGKQVLEYNNQQVSTTINPELLNTGLYIINIASGNKNFNFKIAKY
;
A
#
# COMPACT_ATOMS: atom_id res chain seq x y z
N MET A 1 -26.46 -27.65 -29.79
CA MET A 1 -26.34 -26.43 -28.97
C MET A 1 -26.19 -26.70 -27.47
N ARG A 2 -27.13 -27.28 -26.71
CA ARG A 2 -26.97 -27.54 -25.26
C ARG A 2 -25.71 -28.32 -24.85
N LYS A 3 -25.27 -29.33 -25.59
CA LYS A 3 -24.04 -30.08 -25.29
C LYS A 3 -22.75 -29.30 -25.61
N LEU A 4 -22.79 -28.38 -26.58
CA LEU A 4 -21.65 -27.52 -26.93
C LEU A 4 -21.46 -26.41 -25.88
N LEU A 5 -22.58 -25.83 -25.42
CA LEU A 5 -22.57 -24.85 -24.32
C LEU A 5 -22.09 -25.44 -22.99
N LEU A 6 -22.44 -26.72 -22.72
CA LEU A 6 -21.95 -27.40 -21.52
C LEU A 6 -20.44 -27.71 -21.61
N LEU A 7 -19.94 -28.03 -22.80
CA LEU A 7 -18.52 -28.29 -23.04
C LEU A 7 -17.70 -26.97 -22.92
N LEU A 8 -18.21 -25.90 -23.48
CA LEU A 8 -17.59 -24.56 -23.38
C LEU A 8 -17.59 -24.05 -21.93
N SER A 9 -18.66 -24.25 -21.16
CA SER A 9 -18.70 -23.89 -19.74
C SER A 9 -17.75 -24.73 -18.88
N ILE A 10 -17.53 -26.00 -19.22
CA ILE A 10 -16.57 -26.88 -18.53
C ILE A 10 -15.13 -26.50 -18.90
N ILE A 11 -14.87 -26.11 -20.16
CA ILE A 11 -13.55 -25.64 -20.60
C ILE A 11 -13.25 -24.29 -19.97
N TYR A 12 -14.20 -23.35 -19.94
CA TYR A 12 -14.05 -22.05 -19.27
C TYR A 12 -13.84 -22.20 -17.76
N ALA A 13 -14.63 -23.04 -17.09
CA ALA A 13 -14.43 -23.34 -15.67
C ALA A 13 -13.09 -24.05 -15.38
N SER A 14 -12.58 -24.85 -16.33
CA SER A 14 -11.27 -25.51 -16.18
C SER A 14 -10.10 -24.55 -16.43
N LEU A 15 -10.25 -23.56 -17.32
CA LEU A 15 -9.26 -22.50 -17.55
C LEU A 15 -9.20 -21.50 -16.39
N VAL A 16 -10.34 -21.02 -15.89
CA VAL A 16 -10.42 -20.17 -14.71
C VAL A 16 -9.90 -20.91 -13.46
N ASN A 17 -10.22 -22.19 -13.29
CA ASN A 17 -9.66 -23.00 -12.22
C ASN A 17 -8.15 -23.28 -12.41
N ALA A 18 -7.64 -23.33 -13.63
CA ALA A 18 -6.21 -23.51 -13.90
C ALA A 18 -5.42 -22.23 -13.64
N GLN A 19 -5.95 -21.05 -13.95
CA GLN A 19 -5.35 -19.76 -13.58
C GLN A 19 -5.42 -19.52 -12.08
N GLN A 20 -6.59 -19.72 -11.45
CA GLN A 20 -6.71 -19.68 -9.98
C GLN A 20 -5.84 -20.76 -9.30
N ALA A 21 -5.70 -21.95 -9.90
CA ALA A 21 -4.82 -23.00 -9.38
C ALA A 21 -3.34 -22.65 -9.56
N ASN A 22 -2.94 -21.94 -10.63
CA ASN A 22 -1.56 -21.47 -10.80
C ASN A 22 -1.24 -20.34 -9.84
N PHE A 23 -2.14 -19.39 -9.64
CA PHE A 23 -1.98 -18.32 -8.67
C PHE A 23 -2.12 -18.82 -7.21
N ALA A 24 -3.10 -19.68 -6.93
CA ALA A 24 -3.23 -20.38 -5.64
C ALA A 24 -2.06 -21.35 -5.39
N LYS A 25 -1.48 -21.93 -6.43
CA LYS A 25 -0.26 -22.75 -6.32
C LYS A 25 0.96 -21.88 -6.02
N TYR A 26 1.04 -20.69 -6.59
CA TYR A 26 2.05 -19.68 -6.24
C TYR A 26 1.90 -19.20 -4.79
N LEU A 27 0.68 -18.87 -4.35
CA LEU A 27 0.38 -18.49 -2.96
C LEU A 27 0.47 -19.71 -2.01
N SER A 28 0.01 -20.90 -2.41
CA SER A 28 0.06 -22.10 -1.56
C SER A 28 1.47 -22.67 -1.41
N HIS A 29 2.35 -22.50 -2.39
CA HIS A 29 3.76 -22.86 -2.23
C HIS A 29 4.51 -21.89 -1.32
N LYS A 30 4.10 -20.58 -1.26
CA LYS A 30 4.62 -19.62 -0.28
C LYS A 30 3.95 -19.76 1.09
N SER A 31 2.63 -19.96 1.17
CA SER A 31 1.89 -19.95 2.43
C SER A 31 1.96 -21.26 3.22
N ALA A 32 2.16 -22.39 2.58
CA ALA A 32 2.19 -23.68 3.26
C ALA A 32 3.44 -23.94 4.12
N LYS A 33 4.51 -23.14 3.96
CA LYS A 33 5.79 -23.34 4.65
C LYS A 33 6.40 -22.07 5.27
N LEU A 34 5.72 -20.92 5.22
CA LEU A 34 6.24 -19.66 5.76
C LEU A 34 5.14 -18.98 6.58
N PHE A 35 5.20 -19.14 7.90
CA PHE A 35 4.31 -18.46 8.84
C PHE A 35 5.05 -17.26 9.44
N ILE A 36 4.65 -16.05 9.07
CA ILE A 36 5.17 -14.81 9.66
C ILE A 36 3.97 -13.99 10.13
N PRO A 37 3.72 -13.91 11.45
CA PRO A 37 2.65 -13.08 11.96
C PRO A 37 3.03 -11.59 11.88
N THR A 38 2.21 -10.77 11.25
CA THR A 38 2.37 -9.31 11.25
C THR A 38 1.93 -8.74 12.59
N GLN A 39 2.80 -8.01 13.26
CA GLN A 39 2.47 -7.18 14.41
C GLN A 39 2.82 -5.73 14.14
N THR A 40 1.81 -4.88 13.98
CA THR A 40 2.01 -3.43 13.97
C THR A 40 2.19 -2.96 15.41
N ILE A 41 3.40 -2.61 15.81
CA ILE A 41 3.69 -2.02 17.11
C ILE A 41 3.76 -0.51 16.92
N SER A 42 2.67 0.20 17.19
CA SER A 42 2.75 1.62 17.41
C SER A 42 3.31 1.86 18.81
N LEU A 43 4.58 2.20 18.92
CA LEU A 43 5.16 2.64 20.17
C LEU A 43 4.57 4.02 20.50
N ASN A 44 3.75 4.10 21.55
CA ASN A 44 3.22 5.37 22.09
C ASN A 44 4.31 6.26 22.75
N LYS A 45 5.58 5.92 22.59
CA LYS A 45 6.70 6.73 23.03
C LYS A 45 7.56 7.08 21.81
N THR A 46 7.63 8.35 21.48
CA THR A 46 8.65 8.92 20.59
C THR A 46 10.03 8.70 21.23
N ALA A 47 10.67 7.60 20.89
CA ALA A 47 12.08 7.41 21.21
C ALA A 47 12.89 8.20 20.19
N THR A 48 13.76 9.07 20.64
CA THR A 48 14.70 9.77 19.78
C THR A 48 15.95 8.92 19.62
N LEU A 49 16.28 8.54 18.38
CA LEU A 49 17.49 7.79 18.09
C LEU A 49 18.74 8.65 18.24
N SER A 50 19.73 8.14 18.92
CA SER A 50 21.02 8.81 19.08
C SER A 50 21.80 8.75 17.76
N LYS A 51 22.10 9.87 17.13
CA LYS A 51 22.93 9.94 15.93
C LYS A 51 24.38 9.61 16.30
N THR A 52 24.80 8.37 16.06
CA THR A 52 26.21 8.00 16.05
C THR A 52 26.74 8.03 14.61
N ASN A 53 27.74 8.83 14.33
CA ASN A 53 28.41 8.95 13.01
C ASN A 53 27.53 9.34 11.82
N ASN A 54 26.50 10.15 12.00
CA ASN A 54 25.54 10.58 10.95
C ASN A 54 24.74 9.44 10.27
N ASP A 55 24.86 8.20 10.71
CA ASP A 55 24.11 7.07 10.16
C ASP A 55 23.00 6.64 11.12
N LEU A 56 21.75 7.02 10.79
CA LEU A 56 20.56 6.64 11.55
C LEU A 56 20.21 5.15 11.42
N SER A 57 20.71 4.44 10.41
CA SER A 57 20.40 3.03 10.22
C SER A 57 21.02 2.16 11.32
N VAL A 58 22.22 2.52 11.77
CA VAL A 58 22.91 1.86 12.88
C VAL A 58 22.15 2.08 14.19
N ALA A 59 21.72 3.32 14.45
CA ALA A 59 20.93 3.65 15.64
C ALA A 59 19.57 2.96 15.62
N ALA A 60 18.93 2.89 14.45
CA ALA A 60 17.66 2.20 14.25
C ALA A 60 17.79 0.70 14.52
N LYS A 61 18.84 0.05 14.00
CA LYS A 61 19.16 -1.36 14.28
C LYS A 61 19.36 -1.59 15.77
N GLN A 62 20.17 -0.76 16.42
CA GLN A 62 20.47 -0.92 17.85
C GLN A 62 19.19 -0.78 18.68
N TYR A 63 18.36 0.22 18.37
CA TYR A 63 17.09 0.41 19.03
C TYR A 63 16.17 -0.83 18.91
N LEU A 64 16.09 -1.45 17.73
CA LEU A 64 15.30 -2.67 17.55
C LEU A 64 15.85 -3.84 18.37
N LEU A 65 17.19 -4.00 18.44
CA LEU A 65 17.83 -5.06 19.21
C LEU A 65 17.68 -4.85 20.73
N ASP A 66 17.68 -3.61 21.19
CA ASP A 66 17.48 -3.29 22.63
C ASP A 66 16.03 -3.54 23.08
N ASN A 67 15.06 -3.55 22.15
CA ASN A 67 13.64 -3.75 22.44
C ASN A 67 13.11 -5.14 22.02
N THR A 68 13.96 -6.16 21.91
CA THR A 68 13.59 -7.51 21.45
C THR A 68 12.51 -8.18 22.30
N LYS A 69 12.40 -7.86 23.59
CA LYS A 69 11.33 -8.37 24.47
C LYS A 69 9.97 -7.82 24.11
N GLU A 70 9.88 -6.51 23.81
CA GLU A 70 8.64 -5.84 23.41
C GLU A 70 8.23 -6.27 22.00
N LEU A 71 9.23 -6.49 21.12
CA LEU A 71 9.02 -6.98 19.76
C LEU A 71 8.71 -8.47 19.69
N GLN A 72 8.74 -9.18 20.83
CA GLN A 72 8.46 -10.63 20.93
C GLN A 72 9.32 -11.50 20.01
N VAL A 73 10.56 -11.10 19.74
CA VAL A 73 11.51 -11.85 18.95
C VAL A 73 12.57 -12.48 19.83
N GLY A 74 12.97 -13.70 19.50
CA GLY A 74 14.03 -14.42 20.22
C GLY A 74 15.43 -13.89 19.90
N ASN A 75 16.45 -14.66 20.23
CA ASN A 75 17.83 -14.37 19.89
C ASN A 75 17.98 -14.26 18.37
N CYS A 76 18.02 -13.04 17.86
CA CYS A 76 18.23 -12.75 16.44
C CYS A 76 19.23 -11.61 16.29
N ASN A 77 19.80 -11.51 15.12
CA ASN A 77 20.47 -10.30 14.67
C ASN A 77 19.72 -9.76 13.45
N LEU A 78 19.99 -8.52 13.10
CA LEU A 78 19.33 -7.81 12.02
C LEU A 78 20.36 -7.33 11.00
N LYS A 79 20.08 -7.53 9.71
CA LYS A 79 20.87 -7.01 8.59
C LYS A 79 20.03 -6.01 7.81
N LEU A 80 20.54 -4.79 7.61
CA LEU A 80 19.86 -3.79 6.78
C LEU A 80 19.79 -4.30 5.33
N THR A 81 18.59 -4.32 4.77
CA THR A 81 18.33 -4.74 3.39
C THR A 81 17.93 -3.59 2.50
N ASN A 82 17.24 -2.60 3.06
CA ASN A 82 16.79 -1.44 2.31
C ASN A 82 16.65 -0.21 3.20
N SER A 83 16.82 0.97 2.61
CA SER A 83 16.47 2.24 3.24
C SER A 83 15.98 3.21 2.17
N TYR A 84 14.91 3.92 2.47
CA TYR A 84 14.35 4.89 1.56
C TYR A 84 13.70 6.05 2.32
N GLN A 85 13.60 7.19 1.67
CA GLN A 85 13.02 8.39 2.22
C GLN A 85 11.58 8.55 1.75
N SER A 86 10.71 9.02 2.64
CA SER A 86 9.37 9.51 2.33
C SER A 86 9.18 10.92 2.88
N LEU A 87 8.00 11.49 2.70
CA LEU A 87 7.69 12.82 3.22
C LEU A 87 7.73 12.90 4.74
N VAL A 88 7.54 11.79 5.45
CA VAL A 88 7.56 11.74 6.91
C VAL A 88 8.94 11.44 7.51
N GLY A 89 9.91 11.01 6.71
CA GLY A 89 11.26 10.69 7.16
C GLY A 89 11.88 9.49 6.47
N MET A 90 12.78 8.81 7.17
CA MET A 90 13.51 7.63 6.67
C MET A 90 12.84 6.35 7.14
N HIS A 91 12.79 5.38 6.24
CA HIS A 91 12.35 4.01 6.51
C HIS A 91 13.54 3.07 6.37
N TYR A 92 13.79 2.25 7.39
CA TYR A 92 14.85 1.26 7.39
C TYR A 92 14.22 -0.12 7.49
N GLN A 93 14.51 -0.98 6.52
CA GLN A 93 14.06 -2.36 6.48
C GLN A 93 15.23 -3.28 6.80
N PHE A 94 15.03 -4.16 7.78
CA PHE A 94 16.01 -5.16 8.17
C PHE A 94 15.45 -6.55 7.97
N ILE A 95 16.30 -7.48 7.54
CA ILE A 95 16.01 -8.91 7.56
C ILE A 95 16.60 -9.53 8.83
N GLN A 96 15.87 -10.47 9.41
CA GLN A 96 16.34 -11.27 10.53
C GLN A 96 17.48 -12.17 10.08
N THR A 97 18.51 -12.31 10.93
CA THR A 97 19.57 -13.28 10.70
C THR A 97 19.71 -14.22 11.91
N TYR A 98 20.00 -15.48 11.63
CA TYR A 98 20.28 -16.52 12.63
C TYR A 98 21.56 -17.26 12.27
N ASN A 99 22.49 -17.40 13.22
CA ASN A 99 23.82 -17.98 13.02
C ASN A 99 24.56 -17.41 11.78
N GLY A 100 24.42 -16.08 11.54
CA GLY A 100 25.07 -15.38 10.44
C GLY A 100 24.36 -15.47 9.08
N SER A 101 23.33 -16.31 8.93
CA SER A 101 22.56 -16.47 7.71
C SER A 101 21.19 -15.81 7.82
N GLU A 102 20.66 -15.31 6.70
CA GLU A 102 19.36 -14.64 6.64
C GLU A 102 18.21 -15.62 6.92
N VAL A 103 17.16 -15.15 7.58
CA VAL A 103 15.86 -15.83 7.68
C VAL A 103 14.95 -15.24 6.62
N TYR A 104 14.61 -16.03 5.62
CA TYR A 104 13.90 -15.59 4.42
C TYR A 104 12.51 -15.03 4.74
N LEU A 105 12.18 -13.87 4.17
CA LEU A 105 10.96 -13.08 4.38
C LEU A 105 10.70 -12.66 5.84
N SER A 106 11.65 -12.85 6.74
CA SER A 106 11.54 -12.39 8.12
C SER A 106 12.11 -10.98 8.25
N ASN A 107 11.25 -9.99 8.19
CA ASN A 107 11.63 -8.59 8.09
C ASN A 107 11.09 -7.75 9.25
N ILE A 108 11.74 -6.64 9.54
CA ILE A 108 11.23 -5.58 10.40
C ILE A 108 11.50 -4.23 9.75
N LYS A 109 10.51 -3.34 9.78
CA LYS A 109 10.63 -1.99 9.28
C LYS A 109 10.48 -0.99 10.43
N ILE A 110 11.42 -0.06 10.54
CA ILE A 110 11.35 1.07 11.45
C ILE A 110 11.33 2.37 10.65
N SER A 111 10.38 3.24 10.96
CA SER A 111 10.24 4.56 10.35
C SER A 111 10.67 5.64 11.35
N VAL A 112 11.48 6.57 10.90
CA VAL A 112 12.12 7.61 11.73
C VAL A 112 11.91 8.96 11.05
N ASN A 113 11.39 9.95 11.77
CA ASN A 113 11.17 11.29 11.22
C ASN A 113 12.48 12.10 11.08
N ASN A 114 12.38 13.31 10.54
CA ASN A 114 13.54 14.20 10.34
C ASN A 114 14.20 14.67 11.64
N GLN A 115 13.53 14.54 12.78
CA GLN A 115 14.04 14.81 14.12
C GLN A 115 14.71 13.57 14.77
N ALA A 116 14.85 12.48 14.02
CA ALA A 116 15.34 11.19 14.49
C ALA A 116 14.42 10.51 15.53
N GLU A 117 13.14 10.84 15.56
CA GLU A 117 12.15 10.20 16.41
C GLU A 117 11.53 9.00 15.70
N VAL A 118 11.35 7.88 16.42
CA VAL A 118 10.70 6.69 15.88
C VAL A 118 9.20 6.95 15.71
N ILE A 119 8.72 6.82 14.48
CA ILE A 119 7.33 7.05 14.10
C ILE A 119 6.51 5.76 14.29
N ASN A 120 7.01 4.66 13.69
CA ASN A 120 6.39 3.35 13.79
C ASN A 120 7.43 2.23 13.63
N ILE A 121 7.03 1.04 14.07
CA ILE A 121 7.75 -0.21 13.82
C ILE A 121 6.71 -1.22 13.34
N ILE A 122 7.00 -1.87 12.23
CA ILE A 122 6.18 -2.94 11.68
C ILE A 122 7.03 -4.20 11.68
N ASN A 123 6.58 -5.23 12.40
CA ASN A 123 7.37 -6.39 12.75
C ASN A 123 6.79 -7.67 12.12
N ASP A 124 7.49 -8.22 11.13
CA ASP A 124 7.24 -9.51 10.49
C ASP A 124 8.36 -10.50 10.80
N LEU A 125 9.04 -10.35 11.93
CA LEU A 125 10.11 -11.26 12.31
C LEU A 125 9.56 -12.63 12.72
N ALA A 126 10.25 -13.69 12.32
CA ALA A 126 9.97 -15.04 12.78
C ALA A 126 10.19 -15.14 14.29
N ASP A 127 9.20 -15.67 15.02
CA ASP A 127 9.32 -15.88 16.46
C ASP A 127 10.16 -17.12 16.74
N LEU A 128 11.42 -16.89 16.99
CA LEU A 128 12.39 -17.95 17.30
C LEU A 128 12.50 -18.27 18.81
N ARG A 129 11.62 -17.72 19.66
CA ARG A 129 11.63 -18.02 21.10
C ARG A 129 11.16 -19.44 21.36
N ASN A 130 11.82 -20.10 22.31
CA ASN A 130 11.46 -21.46 22.75
C ASN A 130 11.40 -22.51 21.62
N LYS A 131 12.16 -22.29 20.54
CA LYS A 131 12.26 -23.22 19.41
C LYS A 131 13.53 -24.05 19.53
N ASN A 132 13.51 -25.26 19.00
CA ASN A 132 14.70 -26.10 18.82
C ASN A 132 15.44 -25.61 17.58
N LEU A 133 16.31 -24.61 17.75
CA LEU A 133 17.01 -23.99 16.64
C LEU A 133 18.26 -24.79 16.25
N PRO A 134 18.58 -24.90 14.95
CA PRO A 134 19.80 -25.54 14.47
C PRO A 134 21.06 -24.88 15.04
N THR A 135 22.04 -25.66 15.45
CA THR A 135 23.30 -25.14 16.00
C THR A 135 24.36 -24.88 14.92
N ASN A 136 24.15 -25.41 13.70
CA ASN A 136 25.06 -25.27 12.58
C ASN A 136 24.94 -23.87 11.93
N THR A 137 26.01 -23.47 11.27
CA THR A 137 26.04 -22.33 10.34
C THR A 137 25.81 -22.83 8.92
N LEU A 138 25.15 -22.01 8.11
CA LEU A 138 24.96 -22.33 6.69
C LEU A 138 26.12 -21.81 5.84
N PRO A 139 26.45 -22.45 4.71
CA PRO A 139 27.36 -21.91 3.70
C PRO A 139 26.88 -20.54 3.19
N ASN A 140 27.80 -19.72 2.68
CA ASN A 140 27.53 -18.34 2.23
C ASN A 140 26.43 -18.17 1.16
N ASN A 141 26.03 -19.24 0.49
CA ASN A 141 24.99 -19.27 -0.54
C ASN A 141 23.68 -19.89 -0.05
N GLN A 142 23.53 -20.12 1.24
CA GLN A 142 22.34 -20.69 1.88
C GLN A 142 21.77 -19.71 2.92
N PHE A 143 20.49 -19.87 3.21
CA PHE A 143 19.75 -19.08 4.20
C PHE A 143 18.69 -19.97 4.87
N TRP A 144 18.05 -19.45 5.91
CA TRP A 144 16.99 -20.14 6.64
C TRP A 144 15.63 -19.78 6.09
N THR A 145 14.72 -20.74 5.98
CA THR A 145 13.27 -20.49 5.86
C THR A 145 12.59 -20.95 7.14
N PHE A 146 11.62 -20.20 7.63
CA PHE A 146 10.87 -20.51 8.84
C PHE A 146 9.47 -21.02 8.48
N ASP A 147 9.10 -22.22 8.92
CA ASP A 147 7.81 -22.84 8.63
C ASP A 147 6.75 -22.63 9.73
N GLY A 148 7.06 -21.79 10.74
CA GLY A 148 6.25 -21.56 11.94
C GLY A 148 6.69 -22.39 13.14
N THR A 149 7.50 -23.46 12.91
CA THR A 149 8.01 -24.37 13.94
C THR A 149 9.52 -24.42 13.92
N ASP A 150 10.12 -24.66 12.76
CA ASP A 150 11.53 -24.92 12.60
C ASP A 150 12.19 -23.99 11.56
N LEU A 151 13.52 -23.84 11.67
CA LEU A 151 14.35 -23.21 10.65
C LEU A 151 14.88 -24.28 9.70
N LEU A 152 14.50 -24.18 8.42
CA LEU A 152 14.92 -25.09 7.35
C LEU A 152 15.99 -24.44 6.47
N PRO A 153 17.10 -25.15 6.18
CA PRO A 153 18.15 -24.62 5.32
C PRO A 153 17.67 -24.58 3.85
N SER A 154 17.91 -23.46 3.18
CA SER A 154 17.47 -23.19 1.81
C SER A 154 18.60 -22.58 0.99
N LYS A 155 18.52 -22.68 -0.33
CA LYS A 155 19.55 -22.19 -1.26
C LYS A 155 18.93 -21.37 -2.39
N LYS A 156 19.76 -20.52 -2.99
CA LYS A 156 19.46 -19.66 -4.11
C LYS A 156 20.23 -20.13 -5.35
N SER A 157 19.61 -20.08 -6.49
CA SER A 157 20.21 -20.35 -7.78
C SER A 157 19.98 -19.20 -8.74
N VAL A 158 20.96 -18.91 -9.59
CA VAL A 158 20.87 -17.83 -10.59
C VAL A 158 21.19 -18.43 -11.95
N PHE A 159 20.25 -18.31 -12.89
CA PHE A 159 20.42 -18.75 -14.28
C PHE A 159 20.21 -17.56 -15.21
N GLY A 160 21.30 -17.05 -15.79
CA GLY A 160 21.28 -15.81 -16.56
C GLY A 160 20.89 -14.63 -15.66
N ASN A 161 19.81 -13.97 -15.98
CA ASN A 161 19.24 -12.90 -15.17
C ASN A 161 18.15 -13.37 -14.19
N LYS A 162 17.91 -14.68 -14.09
CA LYS A 162 16.91 -15.31 -13.17
C LYS A 162 17.54 -15.71 -11.85
N GLU A 163 16.90 -15.30 -10.77
CA GLU A 163 17.23 -15.68 -9.40
C GLU A 163 16.11 -16.57 -8.83
N GLN A 164 16.45 -17.78 -8.40
CA GLN A 164 15.50 -18.77 -7.88
C GLN A 164 15.90 -19.26 -6.48
N VAL A 165 14.94 -19.46 -5.61
CA VAL A 165 15.12 -19.96 -4.24
C VAL A 165 14.51 -21.34 -4.11
N PHE A 166 15.30 -22.27 -3.56
CA PHE A 166 14.92 -23.67 -3.36
C PHE A 166 15.22 -24.14 -1.94
N THR A 167 14.43 -25.06 -1.42
CA THR A 167 14.87 -25.88 -0.28
C THR A 167 16.10 -26.69 -0.67
N LEU A 168 16.82 -27.28 0.30
CA LEU A 168 17.93 -28.20 -0.03
C LEU A 168 17.48 -29.47 -0.77
N GLU A 169 16.17 -29.79 -0.68
CA GLU A 169 15.52 -30.89 -1.38
C GLU A 169 15.09 -30.53 -2.80
N ASN A 170 15.48 -29.34 -3.31
CA ASN A 170 15.18 -28.81 -4.64
C ASN A 170 13.70 -28.43 -4.90
N GLU A 171 12.93 -28.15 -3.87
CA GLU A 171 11.60 -27.54 -4.04
C GLU A 171 11.76 -26.02 -4.28
N LEU A 172 11.21 -25.51 -5.36
CA LEU A 172 11.24 -24.07 -5.72
C LEU A 172 10.35 -23.26 -4.77
N ILE A 173 10.93 -22.18 -4.21
CA ILE A 173 10.26 -21.26 -3.28
C ILE A 173 10.00 -19.89 -3.93
N TYR A 174 10.91 -19.38 -4.79
CA TYR A 174 10.85 -18.02 -5.37
C TYR A 174 11.74 -17.82 -6.60
N GLU A 175 11.41 -16.89 -7.50
CA GLU A 175 12.18 -16.53 -8.72
C GLU A 175 12.20 -15.01 -9.01
N ASN A 176 13.32 -14.39 -9.48
CA ASN A 176 13.48 -12.95 -9.81
C ASN A 176 14.55 -12.67 -10.92
N ILE A 177 14.40 -11.65 -11.81
CA ILE A 177 15.29 -11.33 -12.96
C ILE A 177 15.65 -9.84 -13.08
N LYS A 178 16.91 -9.49 -13.48
CA LYS A 178 17.47 -8.10 -13.55
C LYS A 178 17.94 -7.65 -14.93
N SER A 179 17.80 -6.37 -15.30
CA SER A 179 18.26 -5.78 -16.58
C SER A 179 19.01 -4.44 -16.48
N LEU A 180 19.66 -4.03 -17.58
CA LEU A 180 20.49 -2.80 -17.72
C LEU A 180 20.24 -2.11 -19.05
N SER A 181 20.00 -0.79 -19.09
CA SER A 181 20.03 0.01 -20.31
C SER A 181 20.70 1.38 -20.12
N LYS A 182 21.32 1.91 -21.20
CA LYS A 182 21.90 3.26 -21.29
C LYS A 182 21.18 4.02 -22.39
N GLY A 183 20.70 5.24 -22.12
CA GLY A 183 19.90 5.98 -23.08
C GLY A 183 20.17 7.47 -23.14
N LYS A 184 19.78 8.09 -24.26
CA LYS A 184 19.87 9.50 -24.62
C LYS A 184 18.70 10.34 -24.09
N THR A 185 18.79 11.66 -24.21
CA THR A 185 17.81 12.64 -23.74
C THR A 185 16.44 12.50 -24.41
N ASP A 186 15.37 12.63 -23.61
CA ASP A 186 13.99 12.65 -24.12
C ASP A 186 13.73 13.89 -24.98
N THR A 187 13.12 13.70 -26.14
CA THR A 187 12.69 14.76 -27.07
C THR A 187 11.17 14.73 -27.20
N ASN A 188 10.53 15.88 -27.08
CA ASN A 188 9.08 15.97 -27.21
C ASN A 188 8.61 15.84 -28.67
N VAL A 189 7.59 15.01 -28.87
CA VAL A 189 6.87 14.82 -30.14
C VAL A 189 5.37 15.04 -29.91
N LEU A 190 4.70 15.63 -30.88
CA LEU A 190 3.24 15.79 -30.83
C LEU A 190 2.56 14.46 -31.13
N VAL A 191 1.69 14.00 -30.22
CA VAL A 191 0.83 12.82 -30.34
C VAL A 191 -0.63 13.21 -30.23
N LYS A 192 -1.53 12.35 -30.72
CA LYS A 192 -2.99 12.58 -30.60
C LYS A 192 -3.66 11.35 -29.99
N ILE A 193 -3.93 11.40 -28.68
CA ILE A 193 -4.37 10.27 -27.86
C ILE A 193 -5.61 10.60 -27.02
N PHE A 194 -6.23 9.61 -26.38
CA PHE A 194 -7.28 9.83 -25.38
C PHE A 194 -6.66 10.38 -24.07
N ASN A 195 -7.40 11.25 -23.38
CA ASN A 195 -6.95 11.84 -22.13
C ASN A 195 -8.13 12.30 -21.23
N PRO A 196 -8.65 11.46 -20.31
CA PRO A 196 -8.17 10.11 -19.99
C PRO A 196 -8.70 9.03 -20.94
N ASP A 197 -9.95 9.10 -21.37
CA ASP A 197 -10.70 8.16 -22.20
C ASP A 197 -11.76 8.91 -23.01
N PRO A 198 -12.34 8.30 -24.08
CA PRO A 198 -13.28 9.00 -24.95
C PRO A 198 -14.64 9.28 -24.30
N LEU A 199 -15.14 8.45 -23.36
CA LEU A 199 -16.42 8.67 -22.70
C LEU A 199 -16.33 9.84 -21.71
N THR A 200 -15.28 9.88 -20.95
CA THR A 200 -14.98 10.95 -20.00
C THR A 200 -14.80 12.29 -20.71
N THR A 201 -14.10 12.30 -21.84
CA THR A 201 -13.88 13.51 -22.66
C THR A 201 -15.18 14.00 -23.29
N ALA A 202 -15.97 13.10 -23.87
CA ALA A 202 -17.28 13.39 -24.47
C ALA A 202 -18.37 13.70 -23.44
N ARG A 203 -18.14 13.37 -22.16
CA ARG A 203 -19.15 13.36 -21.06
C ARG A 203 -20.37 12.53 -21.46
N SER A 204 -20.16 11.33 -21.97
CA SER A 204 -21.17 10.43 -22.51
C SER A 204 -21.08 9.03 -21.90
N GLU A 205 -22.21 8.35 -21.83
CA GLU A 205 -22.25 6.91 -21.57
C GLU A 205 -21.78 6.12 -22.80
N TYR A 206 -21.58 4.80 -22.65
CA TYR A 206 -21.20 3.89 -23.72
C TYR A 206 -22.39 3.63 -24.67
N VAL A 207 -22.70 4.60 -25.48
CA VAL A 207 -23.79 4.60 -26.46
C VAL A 207 -23.31 5.19 -27.80
N SER A 208 -24.03 4.89 -28.91
CA SER A 208 -23.70 5.51 -30.19
C SER A 208 -23.71 7.04 -30.08
N PRO A 209 -22.71 7.77 -30.61
CA PRO A 209 -21.63 7.29 -31.51
C PRO A 209 -20.34 6.86 -30.79
N TYR A 210 -20.34 6.73 -29.47
CA TYR A 210 -19.16 6.44 -28.63
C TYR A 210 -19.05 4.96 -28.27
N LEU A 211 -19.29 4.08 -29.24
CA LEU A 211 -19.06 2.64 -29.09
C LEU A 211 -17.68 2.23 -29.62
N ASN A 212 -17.16 1.09 -29.17
CA ASN A 212 -15.86 0.59 -29.61
C ASN A 212 -15.80 0.25 -31.13
N TYR A 213 -16.95 -0.15 -31.70
CA TYR A 213 -17.07 -0.51 -33.11
C TYR A 213 -15.98 -1.48 -33.59
N ASN A 214 -15.67 -2.47 -32.77
CA ASN A 214 -14.62 -3.45 -33.06
C ASN A 214 -13.25 -2.80 -33.34
N LYS A 215 -12.84 -1.85 -32.51
CA LYS A 215 -11.56 -1.12 -32.54
C LYS A 215 -11.40 -0.17 -33.74
N VAL A 216 -12.45 0.10 -34.51
CA VAL A 216 -12.40 1.03 -35.64
C VAL A 216 -12.29 2.48 -35.14
N ASP A 217 -11.45 3.25 -35.81
CA ASP A 217 -11.32 4.70 -35.57
C ASP A 217 -12.51 5.44 -36.23
N THR A 218 -13.43 5.92 -35.43
CA THR A 218 -14.61 6.67 -35.89
C THR A 218 -14.39 8.17 -35.75
N PRO A 219 -15.09 9.03 -36.56
CA PRO A 219 -15.01 10.47 -36.39
C PRO A 219 -15.35 10.93 -34.96
N ALA A 220 -16.34 10.30 -34.29
CA ALA A 220 -16.73 10.65 -32.93
C ALA A 220 -15.57 10.37 -31.95
N LEU A 221 -15.03 9.15 -31.94
CA LEU A 221 -13.89 8.79 -31.08
C LEU A 221 -12.65 9.61 -31.42
N ASN A 222 -12.39 9.87 -32.72
CA ASN A 222 -11.25 10.65 -33.14
C ASN A 222 -11.30 12.11 -32.65
N ASN A 223 -12.50 12.69 -32.50
CA ASN A 223 -12.69 14.04 -31.95
C ASN A 223 -12.38 14.11 -30.45
N GLU A 224 -12.47 13.00 -29.73
CA GLU A 224 -12.18 12.95 -28.30
C GLU A 224 -10.69 12.83 -27.99
N ARG A 225 -9.85 12.55 -28.99
CA ARG A 225 -8.39 12.53 -28.83
C ARG A 225 -7.83 13.95 -28.72
N LYS A 226 -6.84 14.12 -27.85
CA LYS A 226 -6.19 15.41 -27.55
C LYS A 226 -4.79 15.46 -28.15
N ASP A 227 -4.42 16.63 -28.67
CA ASP A 227 -3.08 16.93 -29.12
C ASP A 227 -2.19 17.21 -27.91
N LEU A 228 -1.19 16.37 -27.66
CA LEU A 228 -0.36 16.37 -26.46
C LEU A 228 1.11 16.17 -26.81
N LEU A 229 2.01 16.60 -25.92
CA LEU A 229 3.45 16.40 -26.08
C LEU A 229 3.92 15.17 -25.31
N LEU A 230 4.48 14.21 -26.03
CA LEU A 230 5.07 12.99 -25.49
C LEU A 230 6.60 13.08 -25.58
N GLY A 231 7.29 12.93 -24.43
CA GLY A 231 8.75 12.82 -24.42
C GLY A 231 9.17 11.39 -24.76
N LEU A 232 9.99 11.23 -25.79
CA LEU A 232 10.53 9.96 -26.26
C LEU A 232 12.04 10.02 -26.40
N LYS A 233 12.72 8.89 -26.22
CA LYS A 233 14.14 8.76 -26.56
C LYS A 233 14.34 8.72 -28.07
N ILE A 234 15.51 9.18 -28.52
CA ILE A 234 15.93 9.13 -29.91
C ILE A 234 17.19 8.29 -29.99
N ASP A 235 17.28 7.40 -30.99
CA ASP A 235 18.47 6.62 -31.28
C ASP A 235 19.51 7.44 -32.09
N ASP A 236 20.67 6.83 -32.41
CA ASP A 236 21.75 7.46 -33.17
C ASP A 236 21.37 7.75 -34.60
N GLU A 237 20.34 7.09 -35.12
CA GLU A 237 19.84 7.25 -36.50
C GLU A 237 18.72 8.30 -36.58
N GLY A 238 18.30 8.85 -35.44
CA GLY A 238 17.24 9.87 -35.34
C GLY A 238 15.82 9.28 -35.34
N ASN A 239 15.65 7.99 -34.98
CA ASN A 239 14.33 7.41 -34.80
C ASN A 239 13.83 7.71 -33.40
N TYR A 240 12.56 8.10 -33.24
CA TYR A 240 11.86 8.05 -31.97
C TYR A 240 11.62 6.59 -31.57
N LEU A 241 12.01 6.26 -30.35
CA LEU A 241 11.86 4.93 -29.79
C LEU A 241 10.61 4.88 -28.92
N ALA A 242 9.97 3.73 -28.84
CA ALA A 242 8.89 3.45 -27.90
C ALA A 242 9.43 3.37 -26.46
N GLU A 243 10.14 4.41 -26.03
CA GLU A 243 10.85 4.48 -24.76
C GLU A 243 10.93 5.92 -24.26
N ASN A 244 10.79 6.11 -22.95
CA ASN A 244 11.06 7.36 -22.25
C ASN A 244 11.78 7.10 -20.92
N LYS A 245 11.90 8.12 -20.07
CA LYS A 245 12.58 8.01 -18.77
C LYS A 245 11.98 6.93 -17.86
N TYR A 246 10.69 6.63 -17.97
CA TYR A 246 9.95 5.77 -17.01
C TYR A 246 9.45 4.47 -17.60
N VAL A 247 9.38 4.36 -18.92
CA VAL A 247 8.79 3.24 -19.66
C VAL A 247 9.68 2.78 -20.77
N ILE A 248 9.82 1.47 -20.93
CA ILE A 248 10.35 0.80 -22.13
C ILE A 248 9.26 -0.13 -22.64
N ILE A 249 8.73 0.13 -23.84
CA ILE A 249 7.85 -0.83 -24.50
C ILE A 249 8.66 -2.05 -24.94
N LYS A 250 8.14 -3.23 -24.69
CA LYS A 250 8.73 -4.53 -25.02
C LYS A 250 7.67 -5.45 -25.57
N ASP A 251 8.04 -6.28 -26.53
CA ASP A 251 7.30 -7.46 -26.93
C ASP A 251 7.68 -8.59 -25.97
N ILE A 252 6.83 -8.89 -24.98
CA ILE A 252 7.11 -9.86 -23.93
C ILE A 252 6.31 -11.15 -24.16
N PHE A 253 5.03 -11.01 -24.53
CA PHE A 253 4.10 -12.11 -24.76
C PHE A 253 3.31 -11.93 -26.06
N ALA A 254 2.55 -12.92 -26.43
CA ALA A 254 1.67 -12.85 -27.59
C ALA A 254 0.40 -12.01 -27.31
N PRO A 255 -0.11 -11.27 -28.33
CA PRO A 255 0.39 -11.21 -29.70
C PRO A 255 1.73 -10.48 -29.78
N ASN A 256 2.61 -11.01 -30.63
CA ASN A 256 3.94 -10.43 -30.81
C ASN A 256 3.85 -9.12 -31.58
N VAL A 257 4.00 -8.00 -30.88
CA VAL A 257 3.95 -6.65 -31.44
C VAL A 257 5.21 -5.87 -31.05
N GLU A 258 6.07 -5.67 -32.02
CA GLU A 258 7.33 -4.97 -31.80
C GLU A 258 7.13 -3.51 -31.36
N PRO A 259 7.98 -3.00 -30.45
CA PRO A 259 8.04 -1.59 -30.11
C PRO A 259 8.29 -0.73 -31.35
N PHE A 260 7.59 0.39 -31.47
CA PHE A 260 7.85 1.26 -32.60
C PHE A 260 9.26 1.89 -32.53
N ALA A 261 9.89 2.01 -33.71
CA ALA A 261 11.07 2.84 -33.94
C ALA A 261 10.84 3.59 -35.26
N THR A 262 10.72 4.92 -35.21
CA THR A 262 10.22 5.64 -36.38
C THR A 262 10.81 7.04 -36.52
N LYS A 263 11.03 7.47 -37.79
CA LYS A 263 11.49 8.82 -38.12
C LYS A 263 10.29 9.72 -38.40
N TYR A 264 9.91 10.51 -37.39
CA TYR A 264 8.96 11.61 -37.57
C TYR A 264 9.67 12.94 -37.30
N LYS A 265 9.28 14.00 -37.98
CA LYS A 265 9.96 15.30 -37.81
C LYS A 265 9.45 16.02 -36.58
N ASP A 266 8.11 16.19 -36.44
CA ASP A 266 7.52 17.03 -35.39
C ASP A 266 6.29 16.38 -34.75
N SER A 267 5.73 15.30 -35.30
CA SER A 267 4.52 14.65 -34.82
C SER A 267 4.50 13.16 -35.13
N LEU A 268 3.92 12.41 -34.20
CA LEU A 268 3.63 10.99 -34.32
C LEU A 268 2.11 10.83 -34.13
N ILE A 269 1.34 11.29 -35.11
CA ILE A 269 -0.13 11.22 -35.10
C ILE A 269 -0.56 10.01 -35.93
N VAL A 270 -1.03 9.00 -35.23
CA VAL A 270 -1.52 7.74 -35.78
C VAL A 270 -3.01 7.59 -35.57
N THR A 271 -3.64 6.62 -36.21
CA THR A 271 -5.05 6.28 -35.99
C THR A 271 -5.20 5.32 -34.81
N ARG A 272 -6.33 5.34 -34.11
CA ARG A 272 -6.64 4.52 -32.95
C ARG A 272 -6.42 3.01 -33.21
N ASN A 273 -6.75 2.53 -34.41
CA ASN A 273 -6.64 1.12 -34.77
C ASN A 273 -5.20 0.60 -34.98
N THR A 274 -4.19 1.46 -34.81
CA THR A 274 -2.79 1.05 -34.88
C THR A 274 -2.24 0.61 -33.54
N ASP A 275 -1.26 -0.28 -33.53
CA ASP A 275 -0.60 -0.74 -32.31
C ASP A 275 0.23 0.39 -31.67
N ILE A 276 0.78 1.28 -32.50
CA ILE A 276 1.52 2.49 -32.04
C ILE A 276 0.63 3.35 -31.12
N PHE A 277 -0.67 3.47 -31.40
CA PHE A 277 -1.58 4.26 -30.56
C PHE A 277 -1.61 3.77 -29.10
N LYS A 278 -1.66 2.44 -28.88
CA LYS A 278 -1.66 1.83 -27.53
C LYS A 278 -0.33 2.09 -26.84
N GLN A 279 0.78 1.98 -27.58
CA GLN A 279 2.12 2.29 -27.05
C GLN A 279 2.24 3.77 -26.66
N GLU A 280 1.70 4.71 -27.46
CA GLU A 280 1.68 6.14 -27.14
C GLU A 280 0.85 6.46 -25.88
N MET A 281 -0.33 5.83 -25.72
CA MET A 281 -1.18 5.97 -24.54
C MET A 281 -0.42 5.60 -23.26
N VAL A 282 0.19 4.41 -23.25
CA VAL A 282 0.95 3.90 -22.11
C VAL A 282 2.14 4.82 -21.78
N LEU A 283 2.94 5.18 -22.79
CA LEU A 283 4.09 6.05 -22.62
C LEU A 283 3.71 7.42 -22.06
N TYR A 284 2.60 7.99 -22.52
CA TYR A 284 2.12 9.30 -22.10
C TYR A 284 1.58 9.26 -20.66
N HIS A 285 0.61 8.37 -20.37
CA HIS A 285 -0.10 8.39 -19.09
C HIS A 285 0.81 8.02 -17.93
N ILE A 286 1.67 7.03 -18.07
CA ILE A 286 2.64 6.66 -17.03
C ILE A 286 3.64 7.80 -16.77
N LYS A 287 4.18 8.43 -17.83
CA LYS A 287 5.08 9.56 -17.66
C LYS A 287 4.41 10.70 -16.88
N HIS A 288 3.18 11.07 -17.25
CA HIS A 288 2.47 12.16 -16.61
C HIS A 288 2.07 11.85 -15.16
N PHE A 289 1.66 10.62 -14.89
CA PHE A 289 1.38 10.20 -13.52
C PHE A 289 2.65 10.17 -12.67
N GLN A 290 3.76 9.67 -13.21
CA GLN A 290 5.04 9.65 -12.51
C GLN A 290 5.54 11.07 -12.20
N GLU A 291 5.43 12.00 -13.14
CA GLU A 291 5.74 13.40 -12.91
C GLU A 291 4.80 14.06 -11.88
N TYR A 292 3.53 13.63 -11.85
CA TYR A 292 2.57 14.08 -10.85
C TYR A 292 2.98 13.65 -9.43
N ILE A 293 3.28 12.37 -9.21
CA ILE A 293 3.68 11.91 -7.87
C ILE A 293 5.03 12.50 -7.42
N GLN A 294 5.95 12.78 -8.35
CA GLN A 294 7.20 13.49 -8.04
C GLN A 294 6.95 14.93 -7.59
N ARG A 295 6.00 15.66 -8.20
CA ARG A 295 5.58 16.99 -7.72
C ARG A 295 4.98 16.96 -6.32
N LEU A 296 4.38 15.83 -5.92
CA LEU A 296 3.92 15.62 -4.54
C LEU A 296 5.05 15.28 -3.55
N GLY A 297 6.29 15.13 -4.04
CA GLY A 297 7.47 14.88 -3.22
C GLY A 297 7.99 13.43 -3.23
N PHE A 298 7.37 12.53 -3.99
CA PHE A 298 7.78 11.12 -4.09
C PHE A 298 8.82 10.92 -5.20
N THR A 299 10.05 11.39 -4.96
CA THR A 299 11.12 11.42 -5.96
C THR A 299 11.97 10.17 -6.03
N ASN A 300 11.79 9.24 -5.11
CA ASN A 300 12.53 7.98 -5.02
C ASN A 300 11.86 6.80 -5.75
N ILE A 301 10.71 7.04 -6.38
CA ILE A 301 9.96 6.05 -7.18
C ILE A 301 10.11 6.43 -8.65
N GLN A 302 11.24 6.13 -9.27
CA GLN A 302 11.57 6.55 -10.63
C GLN A 302 12.15 5.41 -11.46
N ASN A 303 11.76 4.18 -11.16
CA ASN A 303 12.25 3.02 -11.89
C ASN A 303 11.66 3.00 -13.30
N GLN A 304 12.49 2.71 -14.28
CA GLN A 304 12.04 2.46 -15.63
C GLN A 304 11.42 1.06 -15.69
N LEU A 305 10.20 0.94 -16.23
CA LEU A 305 9.42 -0.28 -16.23
C LEU A 305 9.26 -0.83 -17.65
N TRP A 306 9.33 -2.15 -17.79
CA TRP A 306 8.99 -2.82 -19.03
C TRP A 306 7.50 -2.94 -19.20
N ILE A 307 7.00 -2.66 -20.37
CA ILE A 307 5.57 -2.72 -20.65
C ILE A 307 5.32 -3.33 -22.03
N ASP A 308 4.48 -4.34 -22.04
CA ASP A 308 3.88 -4.87 -23.26
C ASP A 308 2.47 -4.27 -23.41
N ALA A 309 2.36 -3.31 -24.31
CA ALA A 309 1.12 -2.56 -24.53
C ALA A 309 0.02 -3.39 -25.24
N LEU A 310 0.34 -4.61 -25.69
CA LEU A 310 -0.54 -5.52 -26.41
C LEU A 310 -0.18 -6.98 -26.06
N GLY A 311 0.13 -7.28 -24.83
CA GLY A 311 0.75 -8.54 -24.39
C GLY A 311 -0.22 -9.68 -24.02
N ASP A 312 -1.54 -9.50 -24.20
CA ASP A 312 -2.51 -10.57 -23.99
C ASP A 312 -3.65 -10.49 -25.00
N TYR A 313 -4.16 -11.65 -25.44
CA TYR A 313 -5.32 -11.72 -26.35
C TYR A 313 -6.65 -11.51 -25.62
N ASP A 314 -6.68 -11.78 -24.31
CA ASP A 314 -7.86 -11.63 -23.47
C ASP A 314 -8.04 -10.19 -23.01
N ASP A 315 -9.12 -9.90 -22.30
CA ASP A 315 -9.49 -8.63 -21.71
C ASP A 315 -8.96 -8.60 -20.25
N GLU A 316 -7.65 -8.78 -20.11
CA GLU A 316 -6.96 -8.87 -18.82
C GLU A 316 -5.61 -8.13 -18.88
N SER A 317 -5.42 -7.16 -18.00
CA SER A 317 -4.13 -6.52 -17.76
C SER A 317 -3.56 -6.93 -16.42
N GLN A 318 -2.23 -6.89 -16.29
CA GLN A 318 -1.57 -7.27 -15.05
C GLN A 318 -0.18 -6.69 -14.89
N PHE A 319 0.16 -6.30 -13.66
CA PHE A 319 1.52 -6.06 -13.22
C PHE A 319 2.15 -7.34 -12.69
N GLU A 320 3.31 -7.72 -13.20
CA GLU A 320 4.04 -8.92 -12.82
C GLU A 320 5.46 -8.61 -12.35
N PHE A 321 5.92 -9.32 -11.31
CA PHE A 321 7.26 -9.17 -10.74
C PHE A 321 7.96 -10.50 -10.44
N SER A 322 7.41 -11.62 -10.93
CA SER A 322 7.96 -12.96 -10.69
C SER A 322 9.15 -13.26 -11.58
N GLY A 323 10.33 -12.99 -11.06
CA GLY A 323 11.57 -13.57 -11.57
C GLY A 323 12.24 -12.84 -12.74
N GLN A 324 11.70 -11.71 -13.18
CA GLN A 324 12.28 -10.82 -14.20
C GLN A 324 12.32 -9.38 -13.71
N GLU A 325 12.77 -8.45 -14.55
CA GLU A 325 12.42 -7.06 -14.35
C GLU A 325 10.90 -6.97 -14.24
N PRO A 326 10.36 -6.21 -13.29
CA PRO A 326 8.93 -6.02 -13.20
C PRO A 326 8.37 -5.47 -14.51
N TYR A 327 7.21 -5.97 -14.93
CA TYR A 327 6.59 -5.54 -16.18
C TYR A 327 5.07 -5.44 -16.04
N ILE A 328 4.46 -4.71 -16.96
CA ILE A 328 3.01 -4.67 -17.13
C ILE A 328 2.67 -5.28 -18.50
N LEU A 329 1.61 -6.08 -18.54
CA LEU A 329 0.94 -6.54 -19.74
C LEU A 329 -0.41 -5.87 -19.87
N PHE A 330 -0.77 -5.44 -21.08
CA PHE A 330 -2.11 -4.94 -21.40
C PHE A 330 -2.82 -5.88 -22.35
N GLY A 331 -4.10 -6.20 -22.01
CA GLY A 331 -4.97 -7.01 -22.83
C GLY A 331 -5.48 -6.28 -24.07
N ILE A 332 -5.79 -7.04 -25.12
CA ILE A 332 -6.39 -6.52 -26.34
C ILE A 332 -7.82 -7.05 -26.59
N GLY A 333 -8.36 -7.85 -25.68
CA GLY A 333 -9.75 -8.28 -25.68
C GLY A 333 -10.71 -7.09 -25.62
N GLY A 334 -11.97 -7.26 -25.94
CA GLY A 334 -12.96 -6.20 -25.80
C GLY A 334 -12.54 -4.85 -26.36
N ILE A 335 -12.49 -3.85 -25.52
CA ILE A 335 -11.80 -2.60 -25.71
C ILE A 335 -10.34 -2.82 -25.30
N PRO A 336 -9.33 -2.49 -26.10
CA PRO A 336 -7.96 -2.67 -25.69
C PRO A 336 -7.63 -1.86 -24.43
N ASP A 337 -7.15 -2.52 -23.39
CA ASP A 337 -6.90 -1.97 -22.05
C ASP A 337 -5.98 -0.75 -22.08
N ALA A 338 -4.96 -0.78 -22.94
CA ALA A 338 -4.05 0.34 -23.15
C ALA A 338 -4.70 1.58 -23.83
N GLU A 339 -6.00 1.56 -24.12
CA GLU A 339 -6.76 2.73 -24.61
C GLU A 339 -7.51 3.47 -23.48
N ASP A 340 -7.49 2.94 -22.25
CA ASP A 340 -8.10 3.56 -21.08
C ASP A 340 -7.02 3.98 -20.08
N ALA A 341 -6.95 5.26 -19.76
CA ALA A 341 -5.98 5.77 -18.79
C ALA A 341 -6.20 5.19 -17.38
N ASP A 342 -7.44 4.82 -17.02
CA ASP A 342 -7.72 4.21 -15.72
C ASP A 342 -7.06 2.83 -15.61
N VAL A 343 -7.11 2.00 -16.67
CA VAL A 343 -6.40 0.71 -16.70
C VAL A 343 -4.90 0.92 -16.62
N ILE A 344 -4.36 1.85 -17.43
CA ILE A 344 -2.93 2.16 -17.44
C ILE A 344 -2.43 2.58 -16.06
N ILE A 345 -3.16 3.46 -15.38
CA ILE A 345 -2.76 3.98 -14.06
C ILE A 345 -3.04 2.96 -12.96
N HIS A 346 -4.06 2.10 -13.09
CA HIS A 346 -4.30 1.01 -12.18
C HIS A 346 -3.11 0.03 -12.15
N GLU A 347 -2.70 -0.48 -13.30
CA GLU A 347 -1.55 -1.39 -13.40
C GLU A 347 -0.25 -0.72 -12.94
N TYR A 348 -0.08 0.56 -13.26
CA TYR A 348 1.05 1.33 -12.75
C TYR A 348 0.96 1.60 -11.24
N GLY A 349 -0.24 1.57 -10.67
CA GLY A 349 -0.49 1.61 -9.22
C GLY A 349 0.13 0.40 -8.49
N HIS A 350 -0.01 -0.80 -9.06
CA HIS A 350 0.65 -2.01 -8.56
C HIS A 350 2.19 -1.90 -8.61
N ALA A 351 2.73 -1.39 -9.73
CA ALA A 351 4.16 -1.12 -9.83
C ALA A 351 4.62 -0.08 -8.78
N THR A 352 3.83 0.97 -8.55
CA THR A 352 4.09 1.98 -7.52
C THR A 352 4.13 1.36 -6.13
N ALA A 353 3.17 0.49 -5.79
CA ALA A 353 3.13 -0.24 -4.53
C ALA A 353 4.34 -1.16 -4.35
N PHE A 354 4.71 -1.87 -5.42
CA PHE A 354 5.89 -2.74 -5.44
C PHE A 354 7.19 -1.98 -5.14
N TYR A 355 7.39 -0.80 -5.73
CA TYR A 355 8.58 0.01 -5.50
C TYR A 355 8.57 0.74 -4.15
N ILE A 356 7.41 1.18 -3.68
CA ILE A 356 7.28 1.83 -2.36
C ILE A 356 7.46 0.85 -1.22
N ALA A 357 6.88 -0.34 -1.32
CA ALA A 357 6.88 -1.35 -0.27
C ALA A 357 7.24 -2.73 -0.82
N PRO A 358 8.49 -2.92 -1.27
CA PRO A 358 8.92 -4.15 -1.91
C PRO A 358 8.78 -5.37 -1.00
N ASN A 359 8.45 -6.52 -1.59
CA ASN A 359 8.28 -7.81 -0.92
C ASN A 359 7.18 -7.84 0.15
N THR A 360 6.12 -7.04 -0.03
CA THR A 360 4.98 -6.99 0.91
C THR A 360 3.64 -7.42 0.29
N ILE A 361 3.61 -7.81 -0.98
CA ILE A 361 2.37 -8.20 -1.68
C ILE A 361 2.10 -9.68 -1.39
N GLU A 362 1.53 -9.95 -0.23
CA GLU A 362 1.17 -11.30 0.24
C GLU A 362 -0.18 -11.25 0.97
N SER A 363 -0.91 -12.34 1.02
CA SER A 363 -2.27 -12.48 1.49
C SER A 363 -3.34 -11.80 0.63
N GLU A 364 -4.51 -12.41 0.59
CA GLU A 364 -5.65 -11.94 -0.21
C GLU A 364 -6.13 -10.55 0.21
N GLU A 365 -6.07 -10.22 1.52
CA GLU A 365 -6.48 -8.91 2.02
C GLU A 365 -5.43 -7.83 1.71
N ARG A 366 -4.13 -8.15 1.81
CA ARG A 366 -3.07 -7.22 1.40
C ARG A 366 -3.13 -6.93 -0.11
N ILE A 367 -3.44 -7.94 -0.92
CA ILE A 367 -3.68 -7.75 -2.36
C ILE A 367 -4.93 -6.88 -2.57
N GLY A 368 -6.00 -7.08 -1.77
CA GLY A 368 -7.19 -6.22 -1.82
C GLY A 368 -6.90 -4.75 -1.49
N ILE A 369 -5.97 -4.47 -0.58
CA ILE A 369 -5.47 -3.11 -0.34
C ILE A 369 -4.76 -2.57 -1.60
N ASP A 370 -3.95 -3.39 -2.25
CA ASP A 370 -3.19 -3.01 -3.44
C ASP A 370 -4.11 -2.68 -4.63
N GLU A 371 -5.07 -3.56 -4.89
CA GLU A 371 -6.14 -3.32 -5.87
C GLU A 371 -6.88 -2.00 -5.59
N GLY A 372 -7.27 -1.77 -4.33
CA GLY A 372 -7.97 -0.55 -3.94
C GLY A 372 -7.11 0.70 -4.04
N ASN A 373 -5.82 0.63 -3.76
CA ASN A 373 -4.87 1.72 -3.96
C ASN A 373 -4.74 2.06 -5.45
N SER A 374 -4.66 1.05 -6.31
CA SER A 374 -4.59 1.19 -7.75
C SER A 374 -5.85 1.83 -8.32
N ASP A 375 -7.04 1.38 -7.88
CA ASP A 375 -8.33 2.02 -8.22
C ASP A 375 -8.37 3.50 -7.79
N ILE A 376 -7.92 3.83 -6.57
CA ILE A 376 -7.89 5.22 -6.07
C ILE A 376 -6.97 6.09 -6.94
N LEU A 377 -5.79 5.60 -7.28
CA LEU A 377 -4.83 6.34 -8.11
C LEU A 377 -5.40 6.59 -9.51
N ALA A 378 -6.03 5.58 -10.11
CA ALA A 378 -6.67 5.67 -11.42
C ALA A 378 -7.79 6.72 -11.43
N VAL A 379 -8.79 6.60 -10.55
CA VAL A 379 -9.92 7.54 -10.54
C VAL A 379 -9.52 8.96 -10.14
N ILE A 380 -8.52 9.15 -9.29
CA ILE A 380 -8.00 10.48 -8.95
C ILE A 380 -7.25 11.10 -10.13
N TYR A 381 -6.47 10.29 -10.87
CA TYR A 381 -5.81 10.75 -12.09
C TYR A 381 -6.84 11.26 -13.11
N SER A 382 -7.85 10.47 -13.42
CA SER A 382 -8.92 10.86 -14.35
C SER A 382 -9.76 12.03 -13.83
N LYS A 383 -10.05 12.11 -12.52
CA LYS A 383 -10.74 13.24 -11.89
C LYS A 383 -10.00 14.57 -12.07
N LYS A 384 -8.67 14.56 -12.07
CA LYS A 384 -7.87 15.79 -12.33
C LYS A 384 -8.01 16.29 -13.77
N LEU A 385 -8.44 15.44 -14.69
CA LEU A 385 -8.67 15.76 -16.09
C LEU A 385 -10.15 16.09 -16.36
N SER A 386 -11.09 15.40 -15.70
CA SER A 386 -12.53 15.60 -15.83
C SER A 386 -13.26 15.11 -14.58
N ASP A 387 -14.38 15.77 -14.24
CA ASP A 387 -15.27 15.36 -13.14
C ASP A 387 -16.38 14.37 -13.58
N TYR A 388 -16.45 14.05 -14.87
CA TYR A 388 -17.51 13.19 -15.40
C TYR A 388 -17.27 11.73 -14.98
N ASN A 389 -18.26 11.13 -14.32
CA ASN A 389 -18.25 9.73 -13.86
C ASN A 389 -16.97 9.30 -13.10
N TRP A 390 -16.24 10.25 -12.50
CA TRP A 390 -14.87 10.02 -11.97
C TRP A 390 -14.76 8.91 -10.92
N ARG A 391 -15.87 8.47 -10.34
CA ARG A 391 -15.91 7.34 -9.39
C ARG A 391 -16.09 5.97 -10.08
N LYS A 392 -16.29 5.95 -11.39
CA LYS A 392 -16.32 4.73 -12.20
C LYS A 392 -14.88 4.41 -12.62
N VAL A 393 -14.37 3.26 -12.20
CA VAL A 393 -13.04 2.77 -12.59
C VAL A 393 -13.17 2.07 -13.93
N PHE A 394 -12.26 2.33 -14.86
CA PHE A 394 -12.29 1.79 -16.23
C PHE A 394 -13.54 2.24 -16.99
N ASN A 395 -13.71 3.56 -17.08
CA ASN A 395 -14.93 4.12 -17.64
C ASN A 395 -15.13 3.78 -19.13
N TRP A 396 -14.04 3.62 -19.88
CA TRP A 396 -14.06 3.20 -21.29
C TRP A 396 -13.98 1.68 -21.44
N ASP A 397 -12.98 1.04 -20.86
CA ASP A 397 -12.72 -0.38 -20.96
C ASP A 397 -13.87 -1.23 -20.39
N GLY A 398 -14.39 -0.92 -19.22
CA GLY A 398 -15.45 -1.66 -18.56
C GLY A 398 -16.83 -1.58 -19.22
N ASN A 399 -16.93 -1.76 -20.54
CA ASN A 399 -18.23 -1.68 -21.25
C ASN A 399 -18.55 -2.79 -22.25
N GLN A 400 -17.72 -3.80 -22.42
CA GLN A 400 -17.98 -4.89 -23.38
C GLN A 400 -17.99 -6.27 -22.74
N THR A 401 -16.84 -6.74 -22.31
CA THR A 401 -16.67 -8.09 -21.76
C THR A 401 -17.06 -8.13 -20.29
N TRP A 402 -16.97 -7.00 -19.61
CA TRP A 402 -17.33 -6.81 -18.19
C TRP A 402 -17.89 -5.41 -17.93
N ASN A 403 -18.26 -5.08 -16.69
CA ASN A 403 -18.99 -3.86 -16.36
C ASN A 403 -18.14 -2.80 -15.63
N GLY A 404 -16.82 -2.94 -15.65
CA GLY A 404 -15.94 -2.08 -14.86
C GLY A 404 -16.20 -2.18 -13.35
N ARG A 405 -15.57 -1.29 -12.59
CA ARG A 405 -15.74 -1.15 -11.14
C ARG A 405 -16.20 0.26 -10.78
N THR A 406 -16.62 0.45 -9.54
CA THR A 406 -16.94 1.78 -9.03
C THR A 406 -16.49 1.93 -7.58
N THR A 407 -15.93 3.09 -7.28
CA THR A 407 -15.65 3.50 -5.91
C THR A 407 -16.88 4.12 -5.23
N LEU A 408 -17.99 4.28 -5.95
CA LEU A 408 -19.27 4.77 -5.41
C LEU A 408 -20.13 3.59 -4.95
N ASN A 409 -19.99 3.21 -3.69
CA ASN A 409 -20.77 2.16 -3.05
C ASN A 409 -20.95 2.43 -1.55
N THR A 410 -21.78 1.63 -0.86
CA THR A 410 -22.05 1.76 0.58
C THR A 410 -21.52 0.59 1.40
N LYS A 411 -20.72 -0.29 0.79
CA LYS A 411 -20.14 -1.47 1.46
C LYS A 411 -19.28 -1.09 2.66
N ASN A 412 -19.26 -1.94 3.68
CA ASN A 412 -18.42 -1.77 4.86
C ASN A 412 -17.67 -3.05 5.22
N TYR A 413 -16.62 -2.92 6.00
CA TYR A 413 -15.68 -4.01 6.29
C TYR A 413 -16.25 -5.14 7.15
N VAL A 414 -17.31 -4.91 7.92
CA VAL A 414 -17.87 -5.93 8.82
C VAL A 414 -19.01 -6.69 8.15
N ASP A 415 -19.96 -5.97 7.54
CA ASP A 415 -21.19 -6.58 7.01
C ASP A 415 -20.98 -7.18 5.61
N ASP A 416 -20.08 -6.58 4.83
CA ASP A 416 -19.81 -6.95 3.44
C ASP A 416 -18.44 -7.63 3.26
N TYR A 417 -17.83 -8.09 4.37
CA TYR A 417 -16.54 -8.75 4.32
C TYR A 417 -16.62 -10.09 3.58
N VAL A 418 -15.90 -10.17 2.49
CA VAL A 418 -15.64 -11.41 1.76
C VAL A 418 -14.15 -11.46 1.50
N LEU A 419 -13.50 -12.58 1.84
CA LEU A 419 -12.07 -12.77 1.59
C LEU A 419 -11.84 -12.97 0.08
N ASN A 420 -11.96 -11.89 -0.66
CA ASN A 420 -11.74 -11.76 -2.09
C ASN A 420 -11.20 -10.35 -2.35
N ARG A 421 -10.07 -10.25 -3.06
CA ARG A 421 -9.35 -9.01 -3.31
C ARG A 421 -10.24 -7.89 -3.89
N TYR A 422 -11.09 -8.19 -4.85
CA TYR A 422 -11.96 -7.19 -5.49
C TYR A 422 -13.12 -6.74 -4.61
N SER A 423 -13.65 -7.64 -3.76
CA SER A 423 -14.63 -7.24 -2.75
C SER A 423 -14.01 -6.32 -1.70
N LEU A 424 -12.81 -6.63 -1.26
CA LEU A 424 -12.05 -5.87 -0.28
C LEU A 424 -11.57 -4.53 -0.85
N SER A 425 -11.08 -4.51 -2.10
CA SER A 425 -10.67 -3.28 -2.78
C SER A 425 -11.82 -2.30 -2.93
N SER A 426 -13.04 -2.80 -3.23
CA SER A 426 -14.21 -1.96 -3.37
C SER A 426 -14.62 -1.25 -2.08
N ILE A 427 -14.37 -1.86 -0.92
CA ILE A 427 -14.60 -1.22 0.40
C ILE A 427 -13.55 -0.14 0.64
N TRP A 428 -12.27 -0.47 0.41
CA TRP A 428 -11.16 0.44 0.66
C TRP A 428 -11.18 1.64 -0.28
N SER A 429 -11.31 1.42 -1.59
CA SER A 429 -11.31 2.49 -2.59
C SER A 429 -12.48 3.46 -2.38
N ALA A 430 -13.67 2.93 -2.02
CA ALA A 430 -14.80 3.76 -1.66
C ALA A 430 -14.54 4.59 -0.39
N ALA A 431 -13.95 3.98 0.64
CA ALA A 431 -13.66 4.67 1.89
C ALA A 431 -12.75 5.90 1.69
N VAL A 432 -11.75 5.79 0.82
CA VAL A 432 -10.82 6.90 0.54
C VAL A 432 -11.44 7.94 -0.40
N THR A 433 -12.14 7.51 -1.43
CA THR A 433 -12.75 8.44 -2.40
C THR A 433 -13.96 9.19 -1.86
N ASP A 434 -14.59 8.73 -0.75
CA ASP A 434 -15.69 9.44 -0.09
C ASP A 434 -15.27 10.81 0.48
N PHE A 435 -14.02 11.00 0.85
CA PHE A 435 -13.51 12.29 1.35
C PHE A 435 -12.51 12.98 0.42
N ALA A 436 -12.12 12.35 -0.69
CA ALA A 436 -11.03 12.84 -1.54
C ALA A 436 -11.23 14.29 -2.04
N GLU A 437 -12.45 14.65 -2.43
CA GLU A 437 -12.74 16.04 -2.84
C GLU A 437 -12.76 17.01 -1.66
N GLN A 438 -13.16 16.56 -0.47
CA GLN A 438 -13.22 17.39 0.73
C GLN A 438 -11.82 17.79 1.24
N ILE A 439 -10.86 16.85 1.23
CA ILE A 439 -9.49 17.14 1.71
C ILE A 439 -8.54 17.55 0.58
N GLY A 440 -8.97 17.42 -0.67
CA GLY A 440 -8.19 17.68 -1.87
C GLY A 440 -7.52 16.43 -2.45
N LEU A 441 -7.55 16.31 -3.77
CA LEU A 441 -7.03 15.13 -4.49
C LEU A 441 -5.52 14.94 -4.25
N ASP A 442 -4.74 16.01 -4.30
CA ASP A 442 -3.28 15.96 -4.07
C ASP A 442 -2.96 15.55 -2.63
N THR A 443 -3.72 16.04 -1.65
CA THR A 443 -3.62 15.61 -0.26
C THR A 443 -3.95 14.13 -0.11
N THR A 444 -5.02 13.66 -0.75
CA THR A 444 -5.43 12.25 -0.70
C THR A 444 -4.33 11.33 -1.24
N VAL A 445 -3.78 11.65 -2.42
CA VAL A 445 -2.67 10.86 -3.00
C VAL A 445 -1.42 10.94 -2.13
N THR A 446 -1.10 12.12 -1.57
CA THR A 446 0.03 12.27 -0.65
C THR A 446 -0.10 11.39 0.59
N LEU A 447 -1.29 11.36 1.21
CA LEU A 447 -1.56 10.51 2.37
C LEU A 447 -1.51 9.03 1.99
N LEU A 448 -2.08 8.64 0.84
CA LEU A 448 -2.10 7.28 0.34
C LEU A 448 -0.66 6.75 0.13
N LEU A 449 0.14 7.45 -0.66
CA LEU A 449 1.53 7.06 -0.95
C LEU A 449 2.41 7.06 0.32
N THR A 450 2.14 7.98 1.26
CA THR A 450 2.82 7.99 2.55
C THR A 450 2.47 6.77 3.40
N ALA A 451 1.19 6.38 3.45
CA ALA A 451 0.75 5.17 4.15
C ALA A 451 1.31 3.91 3.49
N MET A 452 1.32 3.86 2.14
CA MET A 452 1.90 2.75 1.38
C MET A 452 3.37 2.49 1.74
N ALA A 453 4.16 3.53 2.03
CA ALA A 453 5.56 3.37 2.45
C ALA A 453 5.72 2.54 3.74
N SER A 454 4.68 2.44 4.54
CA SER A 454 4.67 1.65 5.78
C SER A 454 3.98 0.28 5.63
N MET A 455 3.49 -0.10 4.45
CA MET A 455 2.84 -1.40 4.24
C MET A 455 3.78 -2.58 4.49
N GLN A 456 3.20 -3.68 4.98
CA GLN A 456 3.86 -4.97 5.16
C GLN A 456 2.97 -6.11 4.64
N SER A 457 3.57 -7.32 4.54
CA SER A 457 2.85 -8.55 4.23
C SER A 457 1.71 -8.80 5.22
N ASN A 458 0.66 -9.46 4.78
CA ASN A 458 -0.49 -9.86 5.59
C ASN A 458 -1.27 -8.70 6.27
N MET A 459 -0.98 -7.45 5.91
CA MET A 459 -1.68 -6.28 6.45
C MET A 459 -3.17 -6.31 6.10
N LYS A 460 -4.00 -5.94 7.05
CA LYS A 460 -5.46 -5.82 6.90
C LYS A 460 -5.88 -4.39 6.59
N ILE A 461 -7.05 -4.22 5.97
CA ILE A 461 -7.58 -2.89 5.62
C ILE A 461 -7.72 -1.98 6.85
N PRO A 462 -8.22 -2.42 8.03
CA PRO A 462 -8.25 -1.59 9.23
C PRO A 462 -6.87 -1.12 9.70
N GLU A 463 -5.84 -1.95 9.56
CA GLU A 463 -4.46 -1.59 9.90
C GLU A 463 -3.92 -0.54 8.93
N PHE A 464 -4.19 -0.70 7.64
CA PHE A 464 -3.81 0.28 6.62
C PHE A 464 -4.55 1.61 6.79
N ALA A 465 -5.83 1.59 7.19
CA ALA A 465 -6.58 2.78 7.55
C ALA A 465 -5.93 3.56 8.72
N GLN A 466 -5.35 2.86 9.71
CA GLN A 466 -4.59 3.51 10.78
C GLN A 466 -3.30 4.16 10.26
N LEU A 467 -2.59 3.54 9.31
CA LEU A 467 -1.41 4.16 8.68
C LEU A 467 -1.79 5.42 7.88
N PHE A 468 -2.95 5.41 7.22
CA PHE A 468 -3.48 6.58 6.51
C PHE A 468 -3.79 7.74 7.47
N ILE A 469 -4.44 7.46 8.61
CA ILE A 469 -4.69 8.43 9.69
C ILE A 469 -3.36 8.95 10.28
N GLN A 470 -2.38 8.05 10.47
CA GLN A 470 -1.06 8.42 10.96
C GLN A 470 -0.34 9.36 9.98
N ALA A 471 -0.45 9.12 8.68
CA ALA A 471 0.11 10.01 7.66
C ALA A 471 -0.46 11.43 7.77
N ASP A 472 -1.79 11.60 7.96
CA ASP A 472 -2.40 12.90 8.20
C ASP A 472 -1.88 13.57 9.48
N SER A 473 -1.72 12.77 10.54
CA SER A 473 -1.15 13.28 11.79
C SER A 473 0.28 13.83 11.62
N LEU A 474 1.11 13.12 10.87
CA LEU A 474 2.52 13.46 10.67
C LEU A 474 2.72 14.64 9.70
N LEU A 475 1.99 14.64 8.58
CA LEU A 475 2.14 15.64 7.53
C LEU A 475 1.32 16.91 7.80
N TYR A 476 0.11 16.76 8.33
CA TYR A 476 -0.89 17.82 8.42
C TYR A 476 -1.42 18.06 9.84
N LYS A 477 -0.79 17.48 10.87
CA LYS A 477 -1.16 17.66 12.30
C LYS A 477 -2.64 17.36 12.56
N LYS A 478 -3.17 16.31 11.91
CA LYS A 478 -4.58 15.88 11.97
C LYS A 478 -5.59 16.88 11.37
N TYR A 479 -5.15 17.75 10.49
CA TYR A 479 -6.05 18.75 9.90
C TYR A 479 -7.23 18.13 9.14
N HIS A 480 -7.03 16.97 8.50
CA HIS A 480 -8.05 16.28 7.72
C HIS A 480 -8.74 15.13 8.50
N TYR A 481 -8.35 14.91 9.75
CA TYR A 481 -8.74 13.78 10.57
C TYR A 481 -10.26 13.56 10.63
N SER A 482 -11.07 14.62 10.79
CA SER A 482 -12.53 14.49 10.89
C SER A 482 -13.17 13.90 9.63
N ALA A 483 -12.73 14.34 8.44
CA ALA A 483 -13.24 13.82 7.17
C ALA A 483 -12.85 12.34 6.98
N ILE A 484 -11.57 12.03 7.20
CA ILE A 484 -11.01 10.67 7.09
C ILE A 484 -11.71 9.73 8.07
N LYS A 485 -11.80 10.13 9.35
CA LYS A 485 -12.43 9.37 10.40
C LYS A 485 -13.89 9.06 10.09
N ASN A 486 -14.67 10.04 9.67
CA ASN A 486 -16.09 9.85 9.37
C ASN A 486 -16.30 8.77 8.30
N SER A 487 -15.52 8.80 7.21
CA SER A 487 -15.60 7.78 6.19
C SER A 487 -15.17 6.41 6.70
N PHE A 488 -14.01 6.32 7.36
CA PHE A 488 -13.50 5.05 7.88
C PHE A 488 -14.41 4.44 8.95
N PHE A 489 -15.03 5.27 9.77
CA PHE A 489 -16.04 4.83 10.73
C PHE A 489 -17.29 4.29 10.03
N ASN A 490 -17.86 5.02 9.07
CA ASN A 490 -19.03 4.59 8.32
C ASN A 490 -18.79 3.28 7.57
N ARG A 491 -17.54 3.06 7.11
CA ARG A 491 -17.09 1.82 6.47
C ARG A 491 -16.65 0.74 7.45
N LYS A 492 -16.79 0.95 8.78
CA LYS A 492 -16.37 0.03 9.85
C LYS A 492 -14.90 -0.40 9.76
N LEU A 493 -14.04 0.44 9.22
CA LEU A 493 -12.59 0.24 9.17
C LEU A 493 -11.92 0.61 10.49
N ILE A 494 -12.55 1.46 11.29
CA ILE A 494 -12.13 1.82 12.63
C ILE A 494 -13.28 1.59 13.62
N PRO A 495 -12.97 1.25 14.87
CA PRO A 495 -14.01 0.94 15.85
C PRO A 495 -14.93 2.13 16.15
N SER A 496 -16.15 1.81 16.53
CA SER A 496 -17.17 2.79 16.93
C SER A 496 -16.88 3.52 18.24
N VAL A 497 -15.90 3.07 18.97
CA VAL A 497 -15.44 3.80 20.17
C VAL A 497 -14.91 5.13 19.69
N SER A 498 -15.54 6.21 20.11
CA SER A 498 -15.12 7.56 19.76
C SER A 498 -13.69 7.78 20.28
N ILE A 499 -12.71 7.60 19.39
CA ILE A 499 -11.32 8.00 19.68
C ILE A 499 -11.27 9.51 19.98
N ASP A 500 -12.27 10.28 19.52
CA ASP A 500 -12.43 11.70 19.89
C ASP A 500 -12.58 11.91 21.39
N GLU A 501 -13.19 10.97 22.08
CA GLU A 501 -13.32 11.05 23.55
C GLU A 501 -12.04 10.62 24.27
N VAL A 502 -11.17 9.81 23.63
CA VAL A 502 -9.88 9.40 24.18
C VAL A 502 -8.75 10.36 23.77
N PHE A 503 -8.88 11.06 22.64
CA PHE A 503 -7.87 11.99 22.10
C PHE A 503 -8.27 13.46 22.15
N ASP A 504 -9.51 13.78 22.46
CA ASP A 504 -9.83 15.15 22.82
C ASP A 504 -9.38 15.41 24.26
N GLY A 505 -8.08 15.68 24.39
CA GLY A 505 -7.50 16.15 25.63
C GLY A 505 -8.10 17.47 26.15
N SER A 506 -9.17 17.97 25.48
CA SER A 506 -9.97 19.10 25.93
C SER A 506 -11.00 18.73 26.99
N LEU A 507 -11.40 17.43 27.11
CA LEU A 507 -12.50 17.04 27.97
C LEU A 507 -12.07 16.65 29.39
N ILE A 508 -10.95 15.92 29.56
CA ILE A 508 -10.44 15.56 30.88
C ILE A 508 -8.95 15.87 30.96
N LYS A 509 -8.58 16.73 31.90
CA LYS A 509 -7.18 17.06 32.16
C LYS A 509 -6.74 16.53 33.51
N LEU A 510 -5.66 15.75 33.52
CA LEU A 510 -4.92 15.46 34.73
C LEU A 510 -3.86 16.55 34.90
N VAL A 511 -4.04 17.37 35.92
CA VAL A 511 -3.13 18.47 36.24
C VAL A 511 -2.22 18.04 37.38
N ASN A 512 -0.95 18.41 37.30
CA ASN A 512 0.06 18.14 38.31
C ASN A 512 0.44 16.64 38.48
N THR A 513 0.44 15.89 37.37
CA THR A 513 0.81 14.46 37.42
C THR A 513 2.24 14.21 37.89
N GLN A 514 3.18 15.10 37.55
CA GLN A 514 4.59 14.99 37.98
C GLN A 514 4.76 15.35 39.47
N GLY A 515 4.10 16.39 39.95
CA GLY A 515 4.10 16.77 41.36
C GLY A 515 3.45 15.69 42.23
N PHE A 516 2.34 15.10 41.81
CA PHE A 516 1.71 13.97 42.47
C PHE A 516 2.64 12.76 42.55
N ALA A 517 3.33 12.43 41.48
CA ALA A 517 4.24 11.29 41.41
C ALA A 517 5.46 11.43 42.33
N ALA A 518 6.10 12.62 42.33
CA ALA A 518 7.42 12.81 42.92
C ALA A 518 7.43 13.64 44.24
N SER A 519 6.43 14.52 44.44
CA SER A 519 6.49 15.54 45.48
C SER A 519 5.30 15.51 46.47
N ASN A 520 4.47 14.49 46.46
CA ASN A 520 3.26 14.41 47.25
C ASN A 520 2.29 15.60 47.09
N GLU A 521 2.26 16.22 45.92
CA GLU A 521 1.28 17.25 45.61
C GLU A 521 -0.04 16.63 45.12
N PRO A 522 -1.19 17.28 45.34
CA PRO A 522 -2.47 16.75 44.90
C PRO A 522 -2.57 16.61 43.37
N LEU A 523 -3.12 15.48 42.91
CA LEU A 523 -3.53 15.30 41.52
C LEU A 523 -4.92 15.91 41.33
N ILE A 524 -5.05 16.81 40.35
CA ILE A 524 -6.32 17.44 40.01
C ILE A 524 -6.83 16.85 38.70
N ILE A 525 -8.03 16.31 38.71
CA ILE A 525 -8.76 15.83 37.55
C ILE A 525 -9.77 16.92 37.19
N GLN A 526 -9.61 17.53 36.02
CA GLN A 526 -10.54 18.52 35.50
C GLN A 526 -11.41 17.87 34.42
N VAL A 527 -12.73 17.92 34.62
CA VAL A 527 -13.72 17.39 33.68
C VAL A 527 -14.60 18.54 33.22
N PRO A 528 -14.48 19.00 31.98
CA PRO A 528 -15.26 20.13 31.46
C PRO A 528 -16.69 19.70 31.09
N SER A 529 -17.42 19.16 32.06
CA SER A 529 -18.81 18.74 31.92
C SER A 529 -19.66 19.39 32.99
N THR A 530 -20.88 19.76 32.66
CA THR A 530 -21.93 20.16 33.61
C THR A 530 -22.60 18.94 34.26
N GLU A 531 -22.36 17.76 33.74
CA GLU A 531 -22.90 16.50 34.26
C GLU A 531 -22.05 15.99 35.45
N LYS A 532 -22.71 15.29 36.34
CA LYS A 532 -22.04 14.61 37.47
C LYS A 532 -21.26 13.42 36.96
N TYR A 533 -20.05 13.25 37.48
CA TYR A 533 -19.20 12.10 37.18
C TYR A 533 -18.71 11.40 38.46
N GLN A 534 -18.24 10.16 38.27
CA GLN A 534 -17.63 9.34 39.33
C GLN A 534 -16.16 9.14 39.00
N VAL A 535 -15.30 9.14 39.97
CA VAL A 535 -13.89 8.78 39.87
C VAL A 535 -13.60 7.59 40.76
N ILE A 536 -13.07 6.49 40.20
CA ILE A 536 -12.65 5.31 40.96
C ILE A 536 -11.16 5.09 40.68
N VAL A 537 -10.39 4.84 41.73
CA VAL A 537 -8.96 4.51 41.61
C VAL A 537 -8.76 3.04 41.96
N TYR A 538 -8.11 2.31 41.06
CA TYR A 538 -7.77 0.90 41.26
C TYR A 538 -6.26 0.73 41.38
N ASN A 539 -5.82 -0.22 42.22
CA ASN A 539 -4.44 -0.70 42.18
C ASN A 539 -4.21 -1.69 41.01
N LEU A 540 -2.97 -2.14 40.78
CA LEU A 540 -2.65 -3.09 39.72
C LEU A 540 -3.31 -4.47 39.85
N GLN A 541 -3.79 -4.82 41.04
CA GLN A 541 -4.54 -6.07 41.29
C GLN A 541 -6.04 -5.91 40.96
N GLY A 542 -6.45 -4.74 40.43
CA GLY A 542 -7.85 -4.44 40.14
C GLY A 542 -8.72 -4.15 41.38
N LYS A 543 -8.09 -4.00 42.58
CA LYS A 543 -8.80 -3.64 43.78
C LYS A 543 -9.05 -2.14 43.81
N GLN A 544 -10.31 -1.73 44.01
CA GLN A 544 -10.67 -0.34 44.23
C GLN A 544 -10.03 0.18 45.55
N VAL A 545 -9.35 1.32 45.46
CA VAL A 545 -8.65 1.95 46.58
C VAL A 545 -9.23 3.30 46.98
N LEU A 546 -9.78 4.06 46.02
CA LEU A 546 -10.49 5.32 46.25
C LEU A 546 -11.72 5.39 45.36
N GLU A 547 -12.75 6.13 45.85
CA GLU A 547 -13.95 6.42 45.07
C GLU A 547 -14.47 7.83 45.40
N TYR A 548 -14.82 8.58 44.39
CA TYR A 548 -15.42 9.92 44.47
C TYR A 548 -16.68 9.94 43.63
N ASN A 549 -17.84 10.08 44.27
CA ASN A 549 -19.13 10.09 43.61
C ASN A 549 -19.68 11.50 43.43
N ASN A 550 -20.52 11.68 42.42
CA ASN A 550 -21.22 12.94 42.11
C ASN A 550 -20.32 14.18 41.99
N GLN A 551 -19.13 14.01 41.45
CA GLN A 551 -18.18 15.09 41.21
C GLN A 551 -18.66 16.01 40.07
N GLN A 552 -18.26 17.27 40.07
CA GLN A 552 -18.49 18.24 38.99
C GLN A 552 -17.26 19.12 38.82
N VAL A 553 -16.96 19.47 37.59
CA VAL A 553 -15.87 20.35 37.15
C VAL A 553 -14.47 19.83 37.50
N SER A 554 -14.18 19.50 38.77
CA SER A 554 -12.88 18.94 39.15
C SER A 554 -12.95 18.01 40.36
N THR A 555 -12.02 17.06 40.43
CA THR A 555 -11.79 16.18 41.56
C THR A 555 -10.33 16.24 41.95
N THR A 556 -10.07 16.37 43.25
CA THR A 556 -8.70 16.38 43.79
C THR A 556 -8.42 15.06 44.50
N ILE A 557 -7.38 14.35 44.06
CA ILE A 557 -6.87 13.15 44.74
C ILE A 557 -5.69 13.56 45.59
N ASN A 558 -5.84 13.39 46.93
CA ASN A 558 -4.74 13.64 47.85
C ASN A 558 -3.74 12.46 47.79
N PRO A 559 -2.46 12.71 47.53
CA PRO A 559 -1.44 11.66 47.45
C PRO A 559 -1.29 10.86 48.77
N GLU A 560 -1.57 11.44 49.91
CA GLU A 560 -1.49 10.75 51.21
C GLU A 560 -2.45 9.56 51.33
N LEU A 561 -3.50 9.51 50.49
CA LEU A 561 -4.48 8.43 50.45
C LEU A 561 -4.02 7.20 49.66
N LEU A 562 -2.87 7.30 48.98
CA LEU A 562 -2.33 6.22 48.15
C LEU A 562 -0.90 5.88 48.57
N ASN A 563 -0.58 4.61 48.64
CA ASN A 563 0.79 4.15 48.83
C ASN A 563 1.61 4.29 47.55
N THR A 564 2.95 4.17 47.64
CA THR A 564 3.82 4.07 46.46
C THR A 564 3.36 2.92 45.56
N GLY A 565 3.16 3.18 44.27
CA GLY A 565 2.69 2.19 43.32
C GLY A 565 2.10 2.77 42.03
N LEU A 566 1.64 1.86 41.18
CA LEU A 566 0.90 2.19 39.97
C LEU A 566 -0.60 2.03 40.18
N TYR A 567 -1.38 2.97 39.65
CA TYR A 567 -2.82 3.02 39.78
C TYR A 567 -3.50 3.28 38.47
N ILE A 568 -4.75 2.82 38.35
CA ILE A 568 -5.64 3.13 37.22
C ILE A 568 -6.77 4.00 37.80
N ILE A 569 -6.91 5.21 37.25
CA ILE A 569 -8.04 6.10 37.52
C ILE A 569 -9.09 5.86 36.45
N ASN A 570 -10.27 5.41 36.87
CA ASN A 570 -11.45 5.33 36.01
C ASN A 570 -12.37 6.53 36.31
N ILE A 571 -12.81 7.23 35.29
CA ILE A 571 -13.74 8.35 35.38
C ILE A 571 -14.97 8.00 34.56
N ALA A 572 -16.13 7.88 35.22
CA ALA A 572 -17.41 7.55 34.63
C ALA A 572 -18.35 8.75 34.62
N SER A 573 -18.91 9.12 33.46
CA SER A 573 -19.90 10.17 33.29
C SER A 573 -20.98 9.71 32.30
N GLY A 574 -22.20 9.53 32.76
CA GLY A 574 -23.27 8.91 32.00
C GLY A 574 -22.90 7.50 31.53
N ASN A 575 -22.93 7.25 30.25
CA ASN A 575 -22.51 5.97 29.64
C ASN A 575 -21.03 5.92 29.25
N LYS A 576 -20.23 6.92 29.68
CA LYS A 576 -18.83 7.09 29.27
C LYS A 576 -17.87 6.73 30.39
N ASN A 577 -16.80 6.00 30.06
CA ASN A 577 -15.74 5.60 30.98
C ASN A 577 -14.38 5.95 30.41
N PHE A 578 -13.56 6.63 31.21
CA PHE A 578 -12.20 7.04 30.84
C PHE A 578 -11.19 6.45 31.83
N ASN A 579 -10.09 5.89 31.33
CA ASN A 579 -9.06 5.27 32.15
C ASN A 579 -7.72 5.96 31.97
N PHE A 580 -7.08 6.32 33.09
CA PHE A 580 -5.76 6.93 33.13
C PHE A 580 -4.83 6.09 34.02
N LYS A 581 -3.58 5.94 33.60
CA LYS A 581 -2.54 5.34 34.46
C LYS A 581 -1.75 6.43 35.13
N ILE A 582 -1.56 6.32 36.46
CA ILE A 582 -0.71 7.21 37.24
C ILE A 582 0.27 6.39 38.09
N ALA A 583 1.43 6.96 38.35
CA ALA A 583 2.42 6.42 39.30
C ALA A 583 2.51 7.33 40.52
N LYS A 584 2.73 6.74 41.68
CA LYS A 584 3.17 7.43 42.89
C LYS A 584 4.45 6.77 43.38
N TYR A 585 5.51 7.56 43.57
CA TYR A 585 6.84 7.13 43.97
C TYR A 585 7.07 7.38 45.47
#